data_8ca8de7c5ce7d1b463118ec7bea81bd0
#
_entry.id   8ca8de7c5ce7d1b463118ec7bea81bd0
#
_cell.length_a   1.000
_cell.length_b   1.000
_cell.length_c   1.000
_cell.angle_alpha   90.00
_cell.angle_beta   90.00
_cell.angle_gamma   90.00
#
_symmetry.space_group_name_H-M   'P 1'
#
loop_
_entity.id
_entity.type
_entity.pdbx_description
1 polymer ?
#
loop_
_entity_poly.entity_id
_entity_poly.type
_entity_poly.pdbx_seq_one_letter_code
_entity_poly.pdbx_strand_id
1 'polypeptide(L)'
;MKSILCYLFFFIPLAYQQTHAQIYFKTEYISSTSYKDEENKLSGAKGDLKVIQGGFRVPLSVKMSENNRPTAWAIGCSASHASMSNKKLPVTLCPSDMLNLQIGLTHTRPLNAKWSMLVTVGAGLYMDSDNLSKARWDNILGQGAIVFIRHLRPNLDLGVGAALNNTFGYPMLFPAFYFNWRLEGRYEVNVALIDAVRVSVGMKFNNHLKLSLVAEMDGMMALSERNGKKMYFTQQYVVVGLRPEFTLGKSLSIPLTLGITPARSAFYSKRSLKEYFSDDDESDPHFRLGFYCSLGIAWKF
;
A
#
# COMPACT_ATOMS: atom_id res chain seq x y z
N MET A 1 3.11 -18.17 9.71
CA MET A 1 3.79 -16.88 9.34
C MET A 1 2.84 -15.88 8.68
N LYS A 2 1.53 -15.99 8.94
CA LYS A 2 0.46 -15.18 8.30
C LYS A 2 0.48 -13.69 8.62
N SER A 3 1.12 -13.27 9.66
CA SER A 3 0.51 -12.13 10.35
C SER A 3 1.33 -10.85 10.40
N ILE A 4 2.63 -10.90 10.39
CA ILE A 4 3.45 -9.69 10.63
C ILE A 4 3.43 -8.74 9.43
N LEU A 5 3.18 -9.27 8.23
CA LEU A 5 3.19 -8.48 7.00
C LEU A 5 1.91 -7.66 6.76
N CYS A 6 0.76 -8.10 7.29
CA CYS A 6 -0.53 -7.40 7.09
C CYS A 6 -0.60 -6.00 7.73
N TYR A 7 0.23 -5.68 8.70
CA TYR A 7 0.14 -4.39 9.42
C TYR A 7 0.82 -3.23 8.76
N LEU A 8 1.74 -3.49 7.84
CA LEU A 8 2.47 -2.45 7.13
C LEU A 8 1.62 -1.71 6.09
N PHE A 9 0.46 -2.30 5.71
CA PHE A 9 -0.41 -1.73 4.67
C PHE A 9 -1.31 -0.59 5.11
N PHE A 10 -1.38 -0.29 6.39
CA PHE A 10 -2.30 0.74 6.89
C PHE A 10 -1.74 2.14 6.86
N PHE A 11 -0.49 2.30 6.45
CA PHE A 11 0.13 3.61 6.42
C PHE A 11 0.07 4.20 5.02
N ILE A 12 -0.71 5.21 4.94
CA ILE A 12 -0.96 6.22 3.93
C ILE A 12 0.21 6.30 2.92
N PRO A 13 -0.01 6.11 1.61
CA PRO A 13 1.00 6.37 0.56
C PRO A 13 1.45 7.85 0.49
N LEU A 14 1.29 8.58 1.59
CA LEU A 14 1.43 10.03 1.73
C LEU A 14 2.80 10.48 2.21
N ALA A 15 3.69 9.57 2.65
CA ALA A 15 4.93 9.97 3.32
C ALA A 15 6.09 10.33 2.38
N TYR A 16 6.01 9.99 1.10
CA TYR A 16 7.12 10.21 0.17
C TYR A 16 7.00 11.53 -0.60
N GLN A 17 8.00 12.40 -0.50
CA GLN A 17 8.11 13.72 -1.14
C GLN A 17 7.02 14.75 -0.77
N GLN A 18 7.14 15.36 0.40
CA GLN A 18 6.18 16.32 0.95
C GLN A 18 6.24 17.74 0.34
N THR A 19 7.17 18.01 -0.57
CA THR A 19 7.41 19.37 -1.07
C THR A 19 6.74 19.69 -2.39
N HIS A 20 6.22 18.70 -3.10
CA HIS A 20 5.57 18.86 -4.41
C HIS A 20 4.17 18.30 -4.42
N ALA A 21 3.28 18.99 -5.12
CA ALA A 21 1.98 18.43 -5.44
C ALA A 21 2.15 17.28 -6.45
N GLN A 22 1.34 16.25 -6.30
CA GLN A 22 1.40 15.07 -7.15
C GLN A 22 -0.01 14.54 -7.39
N ILE A 23 -0.28 14.18 -8.65
CA ILE A 23 -1.43 13.38 -9.04
C ILE A 23 -0.89 12.10 -9.64
N TYR A 24 -1.52 10.96 -9.32
CA TYR A 24 -1.16 9.69 -9.90
C TYR A 24 -2.40 8.89 -10.27
N PHE A 25 -2.23 8.05 -11.29
CA PHE A 25 -3.19 7.03 -11.70
C PHE A 25 -2.42 5.76 -12.05
N LYS A 26 -2.93 4.59 -11.66
CA LYS A 26 -2.31 3.28 -11.93
C LYS A 26 -3.39 2.26 -12.20
N THR A 27 -3.18 1.45 -13.22
CA THR A 27 -3.97 0.24 -13.45
C THR A 27 -3.07 -0.98 -13.35
N GLU A 28 -3.61 -2.07 -12.79
CA GLU A 28 -2.88 -3.31 -12.54
C GLU A 28 -3.71 -4.50 -12.98
N TYR A 29 -3.03 -5.52 -13.43
CA TYR A 29 -3.62 -6.81 -13.75
C TYR A 29 -2.76 -7.95 -13.28
N ILE A 30 -3.36 -8.88 -12.54
CA ILE A 30 -2.78 -10.16 -12.18
C ILE A 30 -3.58 -11.24 -12.88
N SER A 31 -2.89 -12.10 -13.64
CA SER A 31 -3.53 -13.16 -14.42
C SER A 31 -4.27 -14.16 -13.53
N SER A 32 -5.27 -14.81 -14.10
CA SER A 32 -6.04 -15.86 -13.40
C SER A 32 -5.15 -17.04 -13.04
N THR A 33 -5.07 -17.33 -11.76
CA THR A 33 -4.28 -18.45 -11.20
C THR A 33 -5.10 -19.29 -10.24
N SER A 34 -4.64 -20.52 -9.99
CA SER A 34 -5.33 -21.44 -9.10
C SER A 34 -5.26 -20.97 -7.66
N TYR A 35 -6.42 -20.98 -6.99
CA TYR A 35 -6.55 -20.76 -5.56
C TYR A 35 -6.28 -22.05 -4.81
N LYS A 36 -5.57 -21.96 -3.71
CA LYS A 36 -5.24 -23.03 -2.79
C LYS A 36 -5.74 -22.68 -1.40
N ASP A 37 -6.46 -23.60 -0.82
CA ASP A 37 -6.99 -23.50 0.52
C ASP A 37 -7.15 -24.95 1.04
N GLU A 38 -6.39 -25.29 2.05
CA GLU A 38 -6.35 -26.67 2.57
C GLU A 38 -7.66 -27.03 3.32
N GLU A 39 -8.32 -26.07 3.95
CA GLU A 39 -9.58 -26.30 4.64
C GLU A 39 -10.74 -26.56 3.67
N ASN A 40 -10.86 -25.74 2.62
CA ASN A 40 -12.01 -25.76 1.73
C ASN A 40 -11.85 -26.73 0.56
N LYS A 41 -10.68 -27.32 0.34
CA LYS A 41 -10.35 -28.32 -0.72
C LYS A 41 -10.99 -28.03 -2.08
N LEU A 42 -10.99 -26.76 -2.50
CA LEU A 42 -11.65 -26.30 -3.71
C LEU A 42 -10.92 -26.80 -4.96
N SER A 43 -11.52 -27.73 -5.71
CA SER A 43 -10.93 -28.24 -6.95
C SER A 43 -11.20 -27.28 -8.11
N GLY A 44 -10.13 -26.80 -8.75
CA GLY A 44 -10.20 -25.96 -9.95
C GLY A 44 -10.68 -24.53 -9.69
N ALA A 45 -10.66 -24.06 -8.43
CA ALA A 45 -10.87 -22.66 -8.09
C ALA A 45 -9.76 -21.79 -8.67
N LYS A 46 -10.11 -20.70 -9.32
CA LYS A 46 -9.20 -19.72 -9.95
C LYS A 46 -9.74 -18.31 -9.79
N GLY A 47 -8.83 -17.34 -9.76
CA GLY A 47 -9.21 -15.92 -9.77
C GLY A 47 -8.10 -15.05 -10.35
N ASP A 48 -8.49 -14.01 -11.06
CA ASP A 48 -7.64 -12.90 -11.47
C ASP A 48 -7.76 -11.72 -10.50
N LEU A 49 -7.06 -10.63 -10.78
CA LEU A 49 -7.23 -9.37 -10.08
C LEU A 49 -6.96 -8.23 -11.05
N LYS A 50 -7.88 -7.29 -11.11
CA LYS A 50 -7.73 -6.00 -11.79
C LYS A 50 -7.86 -4.90 -10.75
N VAL A 51 -6.91 -3.99 -10.70
CA VAL A 51 -6.95 -2.84 -9.79
C VAL A 51 -6.83 -1.57 -10.60
N ILE A 52 -7.68 -0.62 -10.30
CA ILE A 52 -7.59 0.76 -10.78
C ILE A 52 -7.44 1.62 -9.54
N GLN A 53 -6.39 2.41 -9.49
CA GLN A 53 -6.16 3.30 -8.36
C GLN A 53 -5.64 4.66 -8.81
N GLY A 54 -5.99 5.67 -8.06
CA GLY A 54 -5.54 7.01 -8.30
C GLY A 54 -5.66 7.87 -7.07
N GLY A 55 -4.96 8.98 -7.08
CA GLY A 55 -4.99 9.90 -5.96
C GLY A 55 -4.21 11.17 -6.25
N PHE A 56 -4.34 12.07 -5.32
CA PHE A 56 -3.56 13.30 -5.34
C PHE A 56 -3.01 13.60 -3.96
N ARG A 57 -1.97 14.40 -3.97
CA ARG A 57 -1.38 14.97 -2.78
C ARG A 57 -0.99 16.41 -3.05
N VAL A 58 -1.38 17.29 -2.15
CA VAL A 58 -1.12 18.71 -2.25
C VAL A 58 -0.47 19.20 -0.96
N PRO A 59 0.72 19.83 -1.02
CA PRO A 59 1.29 20.51 0.11
C PRO A 59 0.46 21.79 0.39
N LEU A 60 -0.05 21.90 1.62
CA LEU A 60 -0.80 23.08 2.07
C LEU A 60 0.13 24.20 2.53
N SER A 61 1.29 23.82 3.07
CA SER A 61 2.30 24.75 3.56
C SER A 61 3.67 24.06 3.51
N VAL A 62 4.67 24.76 3.00
CA VAL A 62 6.06 24.30 3.01
C VAL A 62 6.94 25.45 3.47
N LYS A 63 7.71 25.22 4.54
CA LYS A 63 8.73 26.16 5.03
C LYS A 63 10.05 25.39 5.14
N MET A 64 11.10 25.87 4.49
CA MET A 64 12.42 25.27 4.61
C MET A 64 13.10 25.73 5.90
N SER A 65 13.66 24.77 6.64
CA SER A 65 14.52 25.09 7.79
C SER A 65 15.93 25.45 7.34
N GLU A 66 16.74 26.00 8.25
CA GLU A 66 18.17 26.30 8.01
C GLU A 66 18.98 25.08 7.56
N ASN A 67 18.56 23.88 7.89
CA ASN A 67 19.17 22.62 7.50
C ASN A 67 18.63 22.05 6.16
N ASN A 68 18.01 22.87 5.32
CA ASN A 68 17.37 22.47 4.06
C ASN A 68 16.34 21.33 4.19
N ARG A 69 15.66 21.24 5.34
CA ARG A 69 14.59 20.27 5.55
C ARG A 69 13.25 20.96 5.67
N PRO A 70 12.21 20.42 5.02
CA PRO A 70 10.91 21.08 5.03
C PRO A 70 10.17 20.85 6.35
N THR A 71 9.58 21.89 6.88
CA THR A 71 8.36 21.82 7.70
C THR A 71 7.19 21.93 6.75
N ALA A 72 6.39 20.89 6.65
CA ALA A 72 5.32 20.84 5.66
C ALA A 72 4.03 20.26 6.24
N TRP A 73 2.93 20.78 5.76
CA TRP A 73 1.60 20.18 5.86
C TRP A 73 1.19 19.75 4.46
N ALA A 74 0.65 18.56 4.33
CA ALA A 74 0.12 18.05 3.06
C ALA A 74 -1.19 17.31 3.29
N ILE A 75 -2.14 17.51 2.39
CA ILE A 75 -3.37 16.73 2.31
C ILE A 75 -3.26 15.77 1.13
N GLY A 76 -3.81 14.58 1.29
CA GLY A 76 -3.90 13.61 0.21
C GLY A 76 -5.20 12.86 0.24
N CYS A 77 -5.65 12.48 -0.96
CA CYS A 77 -6.79 11.59 -1.17
C CYS A 77 -6.38 10.49 -2.13
N SER A 78 -6.93 9.30 -1.93
CA SER A 78 -6.77 8.19 -2.86
C SER A 78 -8.05 7.39 -2.98
N ALA A 79 -8.24 6.79 -4.14
CA ALA A 79 -9.30 5.85 -4.44
C ALA A 79 -8.70 4.63 -5.12
N SER A 80 -9.14 3.44 -4.74
CA SER A 80 -8.72 2.18 -5.36
C SER A 80 -9.95 1.29 -5.51
N HIS A 81 -10.12 0.74 -6.70
CA HIS A 81 -11.15 -0.26 -7.00
C HIS A 81 -10.46 -1.53 -7.50
N ALA A 82 -10.78 -2.66 -6.89
CA ALA A 82 -10.35 -3.97 -7.34
C ALA A 82 -11.55 -4.77 -7.82
N SER A 83 -11.40 -5.44 -8.96
CA SER A 83 -12.37 -6.40 -9.50
C SER A 83 -11.69 -7.75 -9.69
N MET A 84 -12.35 -8.81 -9.24
CA MET A 84 -11.85 -10.19 -9.25
C MET A 84 -12.82 -11.08 -10.00
N SER A 85 -12.36 -11.68 -11.12
CA SER A 85 -13.15 -12.68 -11.84
C SER A 85 -12.85 -14.06 -11.26
N ASN A 86 -13.72 -14.48 -10.36
CA ASN A 86 -13.59 -15.73 -9.61
C ASN A 86 -14.30 -16.87 -10.32
N LYS A 87 -13.59 -17.96 -10.63
CA LYS A 87 -14.16 -19.19 -11.18
C LYS A 87 -14.12 -20.28 -10.13
N LYS A 88 -15.26 -20.91 -9.83
CA LYS A 88 -15.40 -21.95 -8.80
C LYS A 88 -14.87 -21.51 -7.41
N LEU A 89 -14.80 -20.22 -7.17
CA LEU A 89 -14.41 -19.64 -5.89
C LEU A 89 -15.62 -18.84 -5.37
N PRO A 90 -16.23 -19.26 -4.28
CA PRO A 90 -17.44 -18.61 -3.78
C PRO A 90 -17.12 -17.21 -3.21
N VAL A 91 -18.06 -16.29 -3.34
CA VAL A 91 -17.97 -14.92 -2.79
C VAL A 91 -17.75 -14.91 -1.27
N THR A 92 -18.14 -15.98 -0.59
CA THR A 92 -17.89 -16.16 0.84
C THR A 92 -16.41 -16.32 1.19
N LEU A 93 -15.56 -16.69 0.25
CA LEU A 93 -14.10 -16.81 0.42
C LEU A 93 -13.34 -15.67 -0.24
N CYS A 94 -13.85 -15.13 -1.33
CA CYS A 94 -13.21 -14.04 -2.05
C CYS A 94 -14.28 -13.15 -2.70
N PRO A 95 -14.38 -11.86 -2.36
CA PRO A 95 -15.36 -10.96 -2.98
C PRO A 95 -15.04 -10.75 -4.45
N SER A 96 -16.03 -10.33 -5.24
CA SER A 96 -15.81 -9.95 -6.65
C SER A 96 -15.26 -8.54 -6.79
N ASP A 97 -15.57 -7.67 -5.85
CA ASP A 97 -15.21 -6.26 -5.94
C ASP A 97 -14.79 -5.70 -4.59
N MET A 98 -13.89 -4.72 -4.60
CA MET A 98 -13.47 -3.97 -3.43
C MET A 98 -13.32 -2.50 -3.79
N LEU A 99 -13.72 -1.63 -2.88
CA LEU A 99 -13.55 -0.18 -3.02
C LEU A 99 -12.94 0.42 -1.77
N ASN A 100 -11.82 1.12 -1.94
CA ASN A 100 -11.17 1.87 -0.88
C ASN A 100 -11.11 3.35 -1.27
N LEU A 101 -11.61 4.20 -0.38
CA LEU A 101 -11.51 5.66 -0.48
C LEU A 101 -10.80 6.17 0.76
N GLN A 102 -9.79 6.99 0.60
CA GLN A 102 -8.97 7.45 1.73
C GLN A 102 -8.71 8.96 1.64
N ILE A 103 -8.68 9.61 2.79
CA ILE A 103 -8.23 10.98 2.95
C ILE A 103 -7.30 11.07 4.16
N GLY A 104 -6.27 11.88 4.06
CA GLY A 104 -5.32 12.05 5.15
C GLY A 104 -4.60 13.38 5.11
N LEU A 105 -4.19 13.80 6.30
CA LEU A 105 -3.38 14.97 6.55
C LEU A 105 -2.04 14.51 7.13
N THR A 106 -0.95 15.03 6.59
CA THR A 106 0.41 14.70 7.02
C THR A 106 1.14 15.98 7.42
N HIS A 107 1.85 15.92 8.53
CA HIS A 107 2.74 16.97 8.98
C HIS A 107 4.16 16.42 9.15
N THR A 108 5.12 17.08 8.54
CA THR A 108 6.54 16.81 8.76
C THR A 108 7.20 18.04 9.35
N ARG A 109 8.05 17.82 10.35
CA ARG A 109 8.81 18.87 10.99
C ARG A 109 10.21 18.39 11.36
N PRO A 110 11.30 19.08 10.95
CA PRO A 110 12.62 18.85 11.51
C PRO A 110 12.63 19.27 12.97
N LEU A 111 13.10 18.41 13.85
CA LEU A 111 13.29 18.68 15.26
C LEU A 111 14.67 19.29 15.54
N ASN A 112 15.67 18.79 14.80
CA ASN A 112 17.04 19.30 14.80
C ASN A 112 17.80 18.82 13.54
N ALA A 113 19.09 19.03 13.46
CA ALA A 113 19.91 18.63 12.30
C ALA A 113 19.87 17.12 11.98
N LYS A 114 19.57 16.25 12.95
CA LYS A 114 19.59 14.77 12.78
C LYS A 114 18.24 14.12 12.88
N TRP A 115 17.22 14.81 13.36
CA TRP A 115 15.90 14.23 13.62
C TRP A 115 14.79 15.03 12.99
N SER A 116 13.81 14.32 12.45
CA SER A 116 12.53 14.85 12.01
C SER A 116 11.38 14.07 12.64
N MET A 117 10.23 14.70 12.74
CA MET A 117 8.98 14.11 13.17
C MET A 117 8.02 14.07 11.97
N LEU A 118 7.38 12.94 11.77
CA LEU A 118 6.29 12.73 10.83
C LEU A 118 5.03 12.40 11.62
N VAL A 119 3.99 13.18 11.43
CA VAL A 119 2.67 12.92 12.00
C VAL A 119 1.69 12.77 10.85
N THR A 120 0.82 11.79 10.93
CA THR A 120 -0.24 11.58 9.95
C THR A 120 -1.55 11.24 10.65
N VAL A 121 -2.65 11.72 10.13
CA VAL A 121 -4.00 11.39 10.55
C VAL A 121 -4.88 11.27 9.32
N GLY A 122 -5.78 10.30 9.32
CA GLY A 122 -6.66 10.08 8.19
C GLY A 122 -7.82 9.16 8.51
N ALA A 123 -8.69 9.05 7.52
CA ALA A 123 -9.79 8.11 7.54
C ALA A 123 -9.99 7.52 6.15
N GLY A 124 -10.58 6.34 6.09
CA GLY A 124 -10.89 5.69 4.83
C GLY A 124 -12.15 4.84 4.93
N LEU A 125 -12.80 4.71 3.79
CA LEU A 125 -13.90 3.78 3.55
C LEU A 125 -13.34 2.55 2.86
N TYR A 126 -13.60 1.35 3.40
CA TYR A 126 -13.04 0.08 2.94
C TYR A 126 -14.17 -0.94 2.77
N MET A 127 -14.56 -1.20 1.53
CA MET A 127 -15.73 -2.00 1.21
C MET A 127 -15.38 -3.24 0.39
N ASP A 128 -16.10 -4.32 0.60
CA ASP A 128 -16.11 -5.54 -0.24
C ASP A 128 -17.19 -5.48 -1.34
N SER A 129 -17.48 -4.28 -1.82
CA SER A 129 -18.44 -3.96 -2.89
C SER A 129 -18.07 -2.63 -3.53
N ASP A 130 -18.36 -2.47 -4.80
CA ASP A 130 -18.26 -1.21 -5.56
C ASP A 130 -19.48 -0.28 -5.36
N ASN A 131 -20.56 -0.80 -4.80
CA ASN A 131 -21.80 -0.05 -4.60
C ASN A 131 -21.76 0.79 -3.32
N LEU A 132 -21.53 2.09 -3.46
CA LEU A 132 -21.49 3.06 -2.35
C LEU A 132 -22.78 3.13 -1.53
N SER A 133 -23.95 2.73 -2.07
CA SER A 133 -25.20 2.69 -1.30
C SER A 133 -25.19 1.66 -0.18
N LYS A 134 -24.26 0.70 -0.23
CA LYS A 134 -24.02 -0.31 0.82
C LYS A 134 -23.02 0.14 1.89
N ALA A 135 -22.48 1.38 1.78
CA ALA A 135 -21.54 1.90 2.75
C ALA A 135 -22.17 2.01 4.14
N ARG A 136 -21.46 1.53 5.15
CA ARG A 136 -21.86 1.51 6.56
C ARG A 136 -20.74 2.14 7.40
N TRP A 137 -21.07 2.63 8.57
CA TRP A 137 -20.08 3.15 9.51
C TRP A 137 -18.99 2.12 9.87
N ASP A 138 -19.34 0.84 9.87
CA ASP A 138 -18.41 -0.26 10.11
C ASP A 138 -17.34 -0.43 9.00
N ASN A 139 -17.56 0.15 7.83
CA ASN A 139 -16.58 0.18 6.73
C ASN A 139 -15.56 1.33 6.86
N ILE A 140 -15.70 2.17 7.88
CA ILE A 140 -14.80 3.32 8.08
C ILE A 140 -13.68 2.94 9.05
N LEU A 141 -12.43 3.18 8.62
CA LEU A 141 -11.26 3.15 9.49
C LEU A 141 -10.73 4.56 9.70
N GLY A 142 -10.55 4.91 10.97
CA GLY A 142 -9.72 6.02 11.38
C GLY A 142 -8.30 5.55 11.65
N GLN A 143 -7.31 6.35 11.28
CA GLN A 143 -5.90 6.03 11.47
C GLN A 143 -5.07 7.26 11.77
N GLY A 144 -4.01 7.06 12.53
CA GLY A 144 -3.03 8.10 12.83
C GLY A 144 -1.69 7.49 13.16
N ALA A 145 -0.61 8.24 12.97
CA ALA A 145 0.71 7.82 13.37
C ALA A 145 1.60 9.00 13.72
N ILE A 146 2.55 8.72 14.58
CA ILE A 146 3.69 9.59 14.84
C ILE A 146 4.96 8.77 14.71
N VAL A 147 5.91 9.26 13.91
CA VAL A 147 7.20 8.60 13.67
C VAL A 147 8.32 9.60 13.84
N PHE A 148 9.31 9.25 14.64
CA PHE A 148 10.55 10.00 14.79
C PHE A 148 11.59 9.42 13.85
N ILE A 149 12.07 10.21 12.91
CA ILE A 149 12.97 9.81 11.84
C ILE A 149 14.35 10.36 12.14
N ARG A 150 15.32 9.46 12.27
CA ARG A 150 16.74 9.81 12.39
C ARG A 150 17.40 9.74 11.02
N HIS A 151 18.00 10.84 10.63
CA HIS A 151 18.78 10.95 9.40
C HIS A 151 20.23 10.52 9.71
N LEU A 152 20.55 9.28 9.38
CA LEU A 152 21.87 8.70 9.66
C LEU A 152 22.92 9.16 8.65
N ARG A 153 22.52 9.26 7.37
CA ARG A 153 23.32 9.73 6.25
C ARG A 153 22.46 10.54 5.29
N PRO A 154 23.01 11.29 4.35
CA PRO A 154 22.20 12.01 3.35
C PRO A 154 21.23 11.11 2.57
N ASN A 155 21.56 9.82 2.47
CA ASN A 155 20.80 8.81 1.72
C ASN A 155 20.19 7.71 2.58
N LEU A 156 20.24 7.83 3.94
CA LEU A 156 19.75 6.80 4.84
C LEU A 156 18.98 7.41 6.01
N ASP A 157 17.71 7.12 6.07
CA ASP A 157 16.79 7.50 7.12
C ASP A 157 16.23 6.28 7.83
N LEU A 158 16.22 6.29 9.15
CA LEU A 158 15.57 5.30 10.01
C LEU A 158 14.58 5.99 10.94
N GLY A 159 13.45 5.37 11.19
CA GLY A 159 12.47 5.92 12.11
C GLY A 159 11.71 4.85 12.88
N VAL A 160 11.30 5.23 14.07
CA VAL A 160 10.43 4.44 14.93
C VAL A 160 9.34 5.34 15.51
N GLY A 161 8.20 4.74 15.78
CA GLY A 161 7.06 5.47 16.28
C GLY A 161 5.91 4.59 16.68
N ALA A 162 4.74 5.18 16.70
CA ALA A 162 3.50 4.50 17.02
C ALA A 162 2.40 4.87 16.03
N ALA A 163 1.55 3.91 15.77
CA ALA A 163 0.39 4.02 14.91
C ALA A 163 -0.87 3.61 15.65
N LEU A 164 -1.95 4.34 15.42
CA LEU A 164 -3.27 4.08 15.95
C LEU A 164 -4.22 3.79 14.79
N ASN A 165 -4.96 2.71 14.86
CA ASN A 165 -6.10 2.45 13.97
C ASN A 165 -7.18 1.62 14.67
N ASN A 166 -8.36 1.53 14.05
CA ASN A 166 -9.51 0.78 14.57
C ASN A 166 -9.85 -0.46 13.74
N THR A 167 -8.86 -1.08 13.11
CA THR A 167 -9.06 -2.28 12.27
C THR A 167 -9.77 -3.41 13.00
N PHE A 168 -9.46 -3.62 14.28
CA PHE A 168 -10.11 -4.66 15.10
C PHE A 168 -11.44 -4.24 15.72
N GLY A 169 -12.04 -3.10 15.27
CA GLY A 169 -13.32 -2.60 15.74
C GLY A 169 -13.21 -1.67 16.95
N TYR A 170 -12.03 -1.47 17.49
CA TYR A 170 -11.69 -0.52 18.55
C TYR A 170 -10.29 0.07 18.30
N PRO A 171 -10.00 1.28 18.78
CA PRO A 171 -8.69 1.90 18.59
C PRO A 171 -7.58 1.07 19.24
N MET A 172 -6.55 0.77 18.45
CA MET A 172 -5.37 0.03 18.91
C MET A 172 -4.09 0.73 18.50
N LEU A 173 -3.09 0.63 19.38
CA LEU A 173 -1.76 1.17 19.15
C LEU A 173 -0.83 0.07 18.64
N PHE A 174 -0.09 0.37 17.57
CA PHE A 174 0.89 -0.52 16.95
C PHE A 174 2.26 0.17 16.85
N PRO A 175 3.37 -0.58 16.90
CA PRO A 175 4.66 -0.02 16.56
C PRO A 175 4.69 0.41 15.07
N ALA A 176 5.27 1.56 14.81
CA ALA A 176 5.49 2.07 13.46
C ALA A 176 6.98 2.13 13.15
N PHE A 177 7.36 1.71 11.95
CA PHE A 177 8.72 1.70 11.48
C PHE A 177 8.82 2.49 10.19
N TYR A 178 9.94 3.18 10.03
CA TYR A 178 10.30 3.93 8.84
C TYR A 178 11.73 3.57 8.45
N PHE A 179 11.92 3.15 7.21
CA PHE A 179 13.22 2.91 6.63
C PHE A 179 13.22 3.46 5.21
N ASN A 180 14.24 4.24 4.87
CA ASN A 180 14.41 4.76 3.54
C ASN A 180 15.89 4.87 3.21
N TRP A 181 16.36 4.05 2.28
CA TRP A 181 17.72 4.07 1.79
C TRP A 181 17.72 4.25 0.27
N ARG A 182 18.47 5.25 -0.19
CA ARG A 182 18.53 5.64 -1.59
C ARG A 182 19.97 5.82 -2.03
N LEU A 183 20.31 5.22 -3.16
CA LEU A 183 21.50 5.56 -3.91
C LEU A 183 21.05 6.18 -5.23
N GLU A 184 21.57 7.35 -5.53
CA GLU A 184 21.21 8.14 -6.71
C GLU A 184 22.42 8.30 -7.62
N GLY A 185 22.19 8.27 -8.94
CA GLY A 185 23.22 8.39 -9.96
C GLY A 185 22.75 7.78 -11.28
N ARG A 186 23.69 7.29 -12.07
CA ARG A 186 23.37 6.48 -13.26
C ARG A 186 22.70 5.16 -12.86
N TYR A 187 23.18 4.55 -11.77
CA TYR A 187 22.57 3.41 -11.11
C TYR A 187 21.85 3.91 -9.87
N GLU A 188 20.63 3.47 -9.68
CA GLU A 188 19.80 3.83 -8.55
C GLU A 188 19.46 2.59 -7.75
N VAL A 189 19.48 2.70 -6.44
CA VAL A 189 18.93 1.71 -5.51
C VAL A 189 17.99 2.45 -4.57
N ASN A 190 16.79 1.91 -4.40
CA ASN A 190 15.84 2.42 -3.43
C ASN A 190 15.28 1.24 -2.61
N VAL A 191 15.42 1.34 -1.30
CA VAL A 191 14.80 0.42 -0.34
C VAL A 191 13.97 1.26 0.62
N ALA A 192 12.68 1.05 0.62
CA ALA A 192 11.75 1.79 1.45
C ALA A 192 10.81 0.85 2.21
N LEU A 193 10.63 1.15 3.48
CA LEU A 193 9.62 0.59 4.36
C LEU A 193 8.93 1.79 5.02
N ILE A 194 7.84 2.24 4.43
CA ILE A 194 7.11 3.42 4.87
C ILE A 194 5.63 3.07 5.00
N ASP A 195 4.98 2.78 3.92
CA ASP A 195 3.58 2.33 3.77
C ASP A 195 3.51 0.88 3.28
N ALA A 196 4.55 0.43 2.58
CA ALA A 196 4.73 -0.92 2.10
C ALA A 196 6.23 -1.20 1.93
N VAL A 197 6.59 -2.46 1.75
CA VAL A 197 7.95 -2.84 1.38
C VAL A 197 8.15 -2.58 -0.11
N ARG A 198 9.14 -1.75 -0.45
CA ARG A 198 9.54 -1.47 -1.83
C ARG A 198 11.04 -1.54 -1.96
N VAL A 199 11.48 -2.34 -2.91
CA VAL A 199 12.88 -2.45 -3.28
C VAL A 199 12.99 -2.25 -4.78
N SER A 200 13.88 -1.40 -5.23
CA SER A 200 14.18 -1.25 -6.65
C SER A 200 15.65 -1.02 -6.90
N VAL A 201 16.14 -1.62 -7.97
CA VAL A 201 17.47 -1.40 -8.51
C VAL A 201 17.30 -1.03 -9.97
N GLY A 202 17.81 0.11 -10.38
CA GLY A 202 17.59 0.63 -11.72
C GLY A 202 18.79 1.31 -12.32
N MET A 203 18.70 1.54 -13.62
CA MET A 203 19.68 2.30 -14.40
C MET A 203 18.95 3.36 -15.23
N LYS A 204 19.47 4.58 -15.16
CA LYS A 204 19.10 5.67 -16.07
C LYS A 204 19.86 5.53 -17.38
N PHE A 205 19.15 5.30 -18.47
CA PHE A 205 19.74 5.32 -19.82
C PHE A 205 19.96 6.76 -20.30
N ASN A 206 18.97 7.60 -20.03
CA ASN A 206 18.98 9.04 -20.31
C ASN A 206 17.95 9.75 -19.41
N ASN A 207 17.71 11.04 -19.65
CA ASN A 207 16.74 11.84 -18.88
C ASN A 207 15.28 11.45 -19.10
N HIS A 208 15.00 10.62 -20.11
CA HIS A 208 13.64 10.22 -20.49
C HIS A 208 13.34 8.76 -20.20
N LEU A 209 14.35 7.92 -19.99
CA LEU A 209 14.16 6.47 -19.80
C LEU A 209 15.01 5.95 -18.65
N LYS A 210 14.34 5.35 -17.70
CA LYS A 210 14.91 4.55 -16.62
C LYS A 210 14.35 3.13 -16.70
N LEU A 211 15.18 2.13 -16.46
CA LEU A 211 14.77 0.73 -16.31
C LEU A 211 15.12 0.25 -14.90
N SER A 212 14.17 -0.32 -14.20
CA SER A 212 14.37 -0.85 -12.85
C SER A 212 13.88 -2.28 -12.73
N LEU A 213 14.58 -3.08 -11.96
CA LEU A 213 14.07 -4.29 -11.35
C LEU A 213 13.38 -3.88 -10.04
N VAL A 214 12.15 -4.29 -9.84
CA VAL A 214 11.36 -3.95 -8.66
C VAL A 214 10.89 -5.18 -7.93
N ALA A 215 10.86 -5.10 -6.60
CA ALA A 215 10.19 -6.03 -5.72
C ALA A 215 9.35 -5.20 -4.74
N GLU A 216 8.03 -5.30 -4.85
CA GLU A 216 7.09 -4.47 -4.12
C GLU A 216 5.98 -5.33 -3.52
N MET A 217 5.57 -4.98 -2.32
CA MET A 217 4.37 -5.53 -1.70
C MET A 217 3.24 -4.53 -1.88
N ASP A 218 2.06 -5.01 -2.30
CA ASP A 218 0.87 -4.20 -2.48
C ASP A 218 -0.37 -4.99 -2.04
N GLY A 219 -1.52 -4.34 -1.94
CA GLY A 219 -2.77 -5.01 -1.59
C GLY A 219 -3.89 -4.05 -1.26
N MET A 220 -5.04 -4.65 -0.99
CA MET A 220 -6.25 -3.95 -0.56
C MET A 220 -6.90 -4.69 0.61
N MET A 221 -7.65 -3.95 1.40
CA MET A 221 -8.46 -4.51 2.48
C MET A 221 -9.89 -4.03 2.31
N ALA A 222 -10.83 -4.86 2.75
CA ALA A 222 -12.23 -4.48 2.89
C ALA A 222 -12.76 -4.88 4.27
N LEU A 223 -13.66 -4.07 4.80
CA LEU A 223 -14.39 -4.34 6.03
C LEU A 223 -15.79 -4.84 5.67
N SER A 224 -16.22 -5.89 6.31
CA SER A 224 -17.46 -6.59 6.02
C SER A 224 -18.11 -7.07 7.31
N GLU A 225 -19.42 -7.27 7.26
CA GLU A 225 -20.16 -7.98 8.29
C GLU A 225 -20.74 -9.24 7.67
N ARG A 226 -20.42 -10.41 8.24
CA ARG A 226 -20.90 -11.71 7.78
C ARG A 226 -21.45 -12.52 8.94
N ASN A 227 -22.70 -12.96 8.80
CA ASN A 227 -23.39 -13.74 9.84
C ASN A 227 -23.35 -13.05 11.23
N GLY A 228 -23.54 -11.72 11.27
CA GLY A 228 -23.46 -10.91 12.48
C GLY A 228 -22.07 -10.75 13.09
N LYS A 229 -21.01 -11.19 12.39
CA LYS A 229 -19.61 -11.04 12.81
C LYS A 229 -18.91 -10.00 11.97
N LYS A 230 -18.19 -9.09 12.64
CA LYS A 230 -17.34 -8.12 11.96
C LYS A 230 -16.07 -8.82 11.45
N MET A 231 -15.87 -8.75 10.13
CA MET A 231 -14.75 -9.36 9.42
C MET A 231 -13.95 -8.29 8.68
N TYR A 232 -12.73 -8.61 8.36
CA TYR A 232 -11.98 -7.92 7.30
C TYR A 232 -11.52 -8.94 6.26
N PHE A 233 -11.54 -8.52 5.01
CA PHE A 233 -10.95 -9.26 3.90
C PHE A 233 -9.62 -8.60 3.56
N THR A 234 -8.60 -9.40 3.33
CA THR A 234 -7.28 -8.93 2.88
C THR A 234 -6.95 -9.58 1.56
N GLN A 235 -6.59 -8.76 0.59
CA GLN A 235 -6.00 -9.14 -0.68
C GLN A 235 -4.60 -8.54 -0.70
N GLN A 236 -3.57 -9.38 -0.61
CA GLN A 236 -2.16 -8.97 -0.53
C GLN A 236 -1.34 -9.72 -1.56
N TYR A 237 -0.39 -9.05 -2.19
CA TYR A 237 0.48 -9.66 -3.17
C TYR A 237 1.86 -9.02 -3.22
N VAL A 238 2.86 -9.81 -3.61
CA VAL A 238 4.21 -9.35 -3.90
C VAL A 238 4.39 -9.33 -5.40
N VAL A 239 4.93 -8.24 -5.92
CA VAL A 239 5.27 -8.07 -7.33
C VAL A 239 6.77 -8.09 -7.49
N VAL A 240 7.28 -8.92 -8.40
CA VAL A 240 8.68 -8.87 -8.84
C VAL A 240 8.68 -8.70 -10.36
N GLY A 241 9.33 -7.64 -10.85
CA GLY A 241 9.27 -7.35 -12.28
C GLY A 241 10.23 -6.29 -12.77
N LEU A 242 10.24 -6.10 -14.08
CA LEU A 242 10.95 -5.02 -14.76
C LEU A 242 10.02 -3.83 -14.92
N ARG A 243 10.55 -2.64 -14.63
CA ARG A 243 9.85 -1.36 -14.73
C ARG A 243 10.61 -0.39 -15.61
N PRO A 244 10.37 -0.34 -16.94
CA PRO A 244 10.68 0.83 -17.71
C PRO A 244 9.82 2.01 -17.24
N GLU A 245 10.43 3.15 -17.03
CA GLU A 245 9.79 4.41 -16.65
C GLU A 245 10.18 5.48 -17.65
N PHE A 246 9.17 6.02 -18.35
CA PHE A 246 9.33 7.08 -19.32
C PHE A 246 9.03 8.42 -18.65
N THR A 247 9.98 9.36 -18.71
CA THR A 247 9.83 10.71 -18.18
C THR A 247 9.64 11.70 -19.32
N LEU A 248 8.51 12.40 -19.31
CA LEU A 248 8.17 13.44 -20.29
C LEU A 248 8.29 14.82 -19.64
N GLY A 249 9.24 15.59 -20.10
CA GLY A 249 9.58 16.86 -19.47
C GLY A 249 10.15 16.66 -18.05
N LYS A 250 9.80 17.58 -17.13
CA LYS A 250 10.25 17.55 -15.73
C LYS A 250 9.22 17.00 -14.76
N SER A 251 8.00 16.83 -15.21
CA SER A 251 6.83 16.64 -14.32
C SER A 251 6.09 15.33 -14.52
N LEU A 252 6.07 14.78 -15.73
CA LEU A 252 5.28 13.60 -16.06
C LEU A 252 6.14 12.35 -16.10
N SER A 253 5.75 11.31 -15.38
CA SER A 253 6.37 9.98 -15.45
C SER A 253 5.32 8.92 -15.77
N ILE A 254 5.71 7.94 -16.60
CA ILE A 254 4.86 6.83 -17.05
C ILE A 254 5.62 5.53 -16.78
N PRO A 255 5.46 4.94 -15.57
CA PRO A 255 5.99 3.63 -15.25
C PRO A 255 5.11 2.52 -15.85
N LEU A 256 5.71 1.58 -16.55
CA LEU A 256 5.12 0.32 -16.98
C LEU A 256 5.83 -0.80 -16.20
N THR A 257 5.09 -1.70 -15.53
CA THR A 257 5.71 -2.85 -14.87
C THR A 257 5.23 -4.14 -15.51
N LEU A 258 6.16 -5.00 -15.83
CA LEU A 258 5.90 -6.37 -16.32
C LEU A 258 6.64 -7.33 -15.43
N GLY A 259 5.94 -8.33 -14.89
CA GLY A 259 6.53 -9.24 -13.91
C GLY A 259 5.62 -10.39 -13.51
N ILE A 260 5.86 -10.87 -12.30
CA ILE A 260 5.14 -11.97 -11.67
C ILE A 260 4.71 -11.60 -10.26
N THR A 261 3.72 -12.32 -9.76
CA THR A 261 3.31 -12.31 -8.36
C THR A 261 3.67 -13.65 -7.72
N PRO A 262 4.85 -13.78 -7.09
CA PRO A 262 5.26 -15.03 -6.45
C PRO A 262 4.43 -15.38 -5.21
N ALA A 263 3.84 -14.38 -4.57
CA ALA A 263 2.95 -14.56 -3.42
C ALA A 263 1.71 -13.67 -3.59
N ARG A 264 0.52 -14.27 -3.44
CA ARG A 264 -0.76 -13.57 -3.43
C ARG A 264 -1.71 -14.28 -2.48
N SER A 265 -2.05 -13.63 -1.37
CA SER A 265 -2.99 -14.13 -0.35
C SER A 265 -4.32 -13.40 -0.44
N ALA A 266 -5.42 -14.12 -0.22
CA ALA A 266 -6.77 -13.56 -0.23
C ALA A 266 -7.64 -14.33 0.76
N PHE A 267 -8.03 -13.69 1.86
CA PHE A 267 -8.77 -14.36 2.94
C PHE A 267 -9.57 -13.39 3.79
N TYR A 268 -10.62 -13.91 4.43
CA TYR A 268 -11.36 -13.24 5.48
C TYR A 268 -10.80 -13.60 6.85
N SER A 269 -10.72 -12.63 7.74
CA SER A 269 -10.43 -12.83 9.15
C SER A 269 -11.38 -12.04 10.02
N LYS A 270 -11.65 -12.52 11.25
CA LYS A 270 -12.45 -11.78 12.22
C LYS A 270 -11.69 -10.55 12.71
N ARG A 271 -12.42 -9.47 12.95
CA ARG A 271 -11.88 -8.23 13.53
C ARG A 271 -11.65 -8.43 15.05
N SER A 272 -10.67 -9.29 15.38
CA SER A 272 -10.33 -9.65 16.77
C SER A 272 -8.83 -9.84 16.91
N LEU A 273 -8.26 -9.22 17.95
CA LEU A 273 -6.84 -9.37 18.27
C LEU A 273 -6.48 -10.82 18.65
N LYS A 274 -7.40 -11.52 19.34
CA LYS A 274 -7.21 -12.93 19.71
C LYS A 274 -7.02 -13.79 18.47
N GLU A 275 -7.90 -13.66 17.48
CA GLU A 275 -7.86 -14.43 16.22
C GLU A 275 -6.58 -14.10 15.43
N TYR A 276 -6.14 -12.87 15.53
CA TYR A 276 -4.93 -12.41 14.87
C TYR A 276 -3.66 -13.09 15.40
N PHE A 277 -3.56 -13.32 16.70
CA PHE A 277 -2.42 -13.98 17.35
C PHE A 277 -2.65 -15.48 17.58
N SER A 278 -3.84 -16.03 17.24
CA SER A 278 -4.06 -17.47 17.29
C SER A 278 -3.36 -18.12 16.10
N ASP A 279 -2.44 -19.02 16.40
CA ASP A 279 -1.76 -19.87 15.38
C ASP A 279 -2.64 -21.02 14.89
N ASP A 280 -3.95 -21.05 15.28
CA ASP A 280 -4.85 -22.18 15.09
C ASP A 280 -5.28 -22.43 13.63
N ASP A 281 -4.91 -21.55 12.70
CA ASP A 281 -5.22 -21.76 11.30
C ASP A 281 -4.04 -22.41 10.56
N GLU A 282 -4.08 -23.70 10.37
CA GLU A 282 -3.20 -24.46 9.48
C GLU A 282 -3.38 -24.06 7.99
N SER A 283 -4.51 -23.43 7.64
CA SER A 283 -4.79 -23.02 6.27
C SER A 283 -4.06 -21.73 5.91
N ASP A 284 -3.38 -21.74 4.77
CA ASP A 284 -2.76 -20.57 4.14
C ASP A 284 -3.42 -20.30 2.78
N PRO A 285 -4.60 -19.62 2.77
CA PRO A 285 -5.34 -19.37 1.54
C PRO A 285 -4.55 -18.45 0.61
N HIS A 286 -4.14 -18.96 -0.54
CA HIS A 286 -3.31 -18.22 -1.48
C HIS A 286 -3.58 -18.59 -2.93
N PHE A 287 -3.21 -17.69 -3.83
CA PHE A 287 -3.14 -17.95 -5.26
C PHE A 287 -1.73 -18.40 -5.67
N ARG A 288 -1.64 -19.26 -6.66
CA ARG A 288 -0.35 -19.62 -7.27
C ARG A 288 0.25 -18.42 -8.01
N LEU A 289 1.53 -18.56 -8.34
CA LEU A 289 2.27 -17.58 -9.14
C LEU A 289 1.47 -17.14 -10.37
N GLY A 290 1.34 -15.84 -10.55
CA GLY A 290 0.64 -15.21 -11.66
C GLY A 290 1.50 -14.22 -12.43
N PHE A 291 1.17 -13.99 -13.69
CA PHE A 291 1.72 -12.87 -14.46
C PHE A 291 1.14 -11.56 -13.94
N TYR A 292 1.96 -10.54 -13.87
CA TYR A 292 1.60 -9.18 -13.45
C TYR A 292 1.95 -8.17 -14.53
N CYS A 293 1.04 -7.24 -14.78
CA CYS A 293 1.35 -6.03 -15.50
C CYS A 293 0.67 -4.81 -14.87
N SER A 294 1.32 -3.67 -14.94
CA SER A 294 0.72 -2.40 -14.54
C SER A 294 1.20 -1.25 -15.43
N LEU A 295 0.34 -0.28 -15.60
CA LEU A 295 0.64 0.99 -16.24
C LEU A 295 0.24 2.12 -15.29
N GLY A 296 1.17 3.05 -15.08
CA GLY A 296 0.95 4.22 -14.24
C GLY A 296 1.20 5.51 -14.99
N ILE A 297 0.62 6.58 -14.45
CA ILE A 297 0.90 7.96 -14.82
C ILE A 297 1.05 8.73 -13.52
N ALA A 298 2.13 9.46 -13.36
CA ALA A 298 2.35 10.35 -12.22
C ALA A 298 2.79 11.73 -12.69
N TRP A 299 2.11 12.74 -12.21
CA TRP A 299 2.41 14.13 -12.52
C TRP A 299 2.75 14.90 -11.25
N LYS A 300 3.91 15.54 -11.25
CA LYS A 300 4.44 16.41 -10.17
C LYS A 300 4.41 17.84 -10.62
N PHE A 301 3.94 18.77 -9.79
CA PHE A 301 3.84 20.20 -10.10
C PHE A 301 4.07 21.08 -8.87
#